data_13e87a16354654df9f67f820462a5965
#
_entry.id   13e87a16354654df9f67f820462a5965
#
_cell.length_a   1.000
_cell.length_b   1.000
_cell.length_c   1.000
_cell.angle_alpha   90.00
_cell.angle_beta   90.00
_cell.angle_gamma   90.00
#
_symmetry.space_group_name_H-M   'P 1'
#
loop_
_entity.id
_entity.type
_entity.pdbx_description
1 polymer ?
#
loop_
_entity_poly.entity_id
_entity_poly.type
_entity_poly.pdbx_seq_one_letter_code
_entity_poly.pdbx_strand_id
1 'polypeptide(L)'
;MATTKDRQEQLINAERELRDRDVVALERLGVEDGQTPPAAAGNTPAVAVPHSSPLGRLLGPISGRWAAIGAVAWVVLLGIGIAVEPPPTNPNAVDPWFVDALGIIFLTAVVGAFAGFWLRRRWSLAASLLASGLLVVSTLACPASGHHTNVGAWWVVQLGCGLGLVATSTLGLRRG
;
A
#
# COMPACT_ATOMS: atom_id res chain seq x y z
N MET A 1 41.65 -25.43 5.38
CA MET A 1 40.62 -24.73 4.62
C MET A 1 39.31 -25.46 4.88
N ALA A 2 38.33 -24.84 5.53
CA ALA A 2 37.01 -25.44 5.72
C ALA A 2 36.30 -25.54 4.36
N THR A 3 35.67 -26.68 4.09
CA THR A 3 34.97 -26.90 2.83
C THR A 3 33.63 -26.13 2.81
N THR A 4 33.10 -25.88 1.62
CA THR A 4 31.78 -25.22 1.47
C THR A 4 30.69 -25.99 2.21
N LYS A 5 30.83 -27.31 2.32
CA LYS A 5 29.92 -28.20 3.05
C LYS A 5 29.96 -27.94 4.56
N ASP A 6 31.16 -27.77 5.13
CA ASP A 6 31.30 -27.49 6.55
C ASP A 6 30.66 -26.17 6.97
N ARG A 7 30.74 -25.14 6.11
CA ARG A 7 30.07 -23.85 6.30
C ARG A 7 28.55 -23.97 6.26
N GLN A 8 28.03 -24.77 5.37
CA GLN A 8 26.59 -24.96 5.20
C GLN A 8 26.01 -25.70 6.42
N GLU A 9 26.72 -26.71 6.93
CA GLU A 9 26.31 -27.42 8.16
C GLU A 9 26.36 -26.50 9.39
N GLN A 10 27.35 -25.61 9.50
CA GLN A 10 27.41 -24.62 10.57
C GLN A 10 26.24 -23.64 10.55
N LEU A 11 25.81 -23.17 9.35
CA LEU A 11 24.68 -22.27 9.23
C LEU A 11 23.36 -22.97 9.63
N ILE A 12 23.16 -24.21 9.20
CA ILE A 12 21.96 -24.99 9.55
C ILE A 12 21.88 -25.22 11.08
N ASN A 13 23.01 -25.51 11.71
CA ASN A 13 23.06 -25.72 13.15
C ASN A 13 22.80 -24.41 13.93
N ALA A 14 23.36 -23.29 13.47
CA ALA A 14 23.12 -21.97 14.08
C ALA A 14 21.64 -21.54 13.99
N GLU A 15 21.00 -21.81 12.83
CA GLU A 15 19.58 -21.49 12.63
C GLU A 15 18.66 -22.36 13.50
N ARG A 16 19.02 -23.63 13.71
CA ARG A 16 18.32 -24.54 14.60
C ARG A 16 18.44 -24.11 16.06
N GLU A 17 19.62 -23.69 16.50
CA GLU A 17 19.87 -23.20 17.87
C GLU A 17 19.11 -21.88 18.17
N LEU A 18 19.00 -20.98 17.19
CA LEU A 18 18.18 -19.77 17.32
C LEU A 18 16.70 -20.11 17.49
N ARG A 19 16.19 -21.03 16.70
CA ARG A 19 14.79 -21.48 16.78
C ARG A 19 14.46 -22.11 18.13
N ASP A 20 15.36 -22.94 18.65
CA ASP A 20 15.18 -23.57 19.96
C ASP A 20 15.20 -22.57 21.12
N ARG A 21 16.02 -21.50 21.02
CA ARG A 21 16.01 -20.39 21.99
C ARG A 21 14.70 -19.61 21.99
N ASP A 22 14.12 -19.36 20.82
CA ASP A 22 12.85 -18.65 20.69
C ASP A 22 11.69 -19.48 21.29
N VAL A 23 11.68 -20.80 21.10
CA VAL A 23 10.68 -21.69 21.71
C VAL A 23 10.79 -21.68 23.24
N VAL A 24 12.00 -21.78 23.80
CA VAL A 24 12.23 -21.72 25.26
C VAL A 24 11.85 -20.34 25.83
N ALA A 25 12.07 -19.26 25.07
CA ALA A 25 11.67 -17.92 25.49
C ALA A 25 10.14 -17.76 25.53
N LEU A 26 9.41 -18.34 24.58
CA LEU A 26 7.95 -18.36 24.57
C LEU A 26 7.36 -19.19 25.73
N GLU A 27 7.92 -20.36 26.03
CA GLU A 27 7.53 -21.16 27.20
C GLU A 27 7.76 -20.41 28.53
N ARG A 28 8.85 -19.66 28.66
CA ARG A 28 9.13 -18.84 29.85
C ARG A 28 8.18 -17.66 30.04
N LEU A 29 7.59 -17.16 28.96
CA LEU A 29 6.59 -16.10 29.02
C LEU A 29 5.20 -16.59 29.44
N GLY A 30 5.03 -17.91 29.71
CA GLY A 30 3.79 -18.46 30.26
C GLY A 30 2.59 -18.30 29.32
N VAL A 31 2.81 -18.30 28.01
CA VAL A 31 1.73 -18.36 27.04
C VAL A 31 1.25 -19.81 26.98
N GLU A 32 0.65 -20.29 28.11
CA GLU A 32 -0.13 -21.53 28.10
C GLU A 32 -1.43 -21.25 27.33
N ASP A 33 -1.52 -21.86 26.16
CA ASP A 33 -2.78 -21.97 25.42
C ASP A 33 -3.86 -22.55 26.34
N GLY A 34 -4.88 -21.74 26.58
CA GLY A 34 -6.19 -22.25 26.95
C GLY A 34 -6.63 -22.23 28.40
N GLN A 35 -5.97 -21.57 29.33
CA GLN A 35 -6.59 -21.33 30.66
C GLN A 35 -7.39 -20.04 30.67
N THR A 36 -8.70 -20.18 30.49
CA THR A 36 -9.67 -19.13 30.85
C THR A 36 -9.53 -18.85 32.34
N PRO A 37 -9.12 -17.65 32.79
CA PRO A 37 -9.06 -17.34 34.22
C PRO A 37 -10.46 -17.47 34.83
N PRO A 38 -10.61 -18.02 36.05
CA PRO A 38 -11.89 -18.04 36.73
C PRO A 38 -12.38 -16.61 36.91
N ALA A 39 -13.66 -16.39 36.64
CA ALA A 39 -14.34 -15.12 36.75
C ALA A 39 -14.23 -14.58 38.20
N ALA A 40 -13.18 -13.85 38.48
CA ALA A 40 -13.09 -13.02 39.66
C ALA A 40 -13.95 -11.78 39.43
N ALA A 41 -15.15 -11.78 40.05
CA ALA A 41 -16.00 -10.62 40.19
C ALA A 41 -15.27 -9.57 41.05
N GLY A 42 -14.45 -8.78 40.43
CA GLY A 42 -13.78 -7.61 41.01
C GLY A 42 -13.95 -6.47 40.03
N ASN A 43 -14.56 -5.37 40.51
CA ASN A 43 -14.69 -4.08 39.81
C ASN A 43 -13.31 -3.52 39.47
N THR A 44 -12.66 -4.07 38.47
CA THR A 44 -11.49 -3.45 37.87
C THR A 44 -12.03 -2.29 37.03
N PRO A 45 -11.65 -1.02 37.32
CA PRO A 45 -12.05 0.09 36.46
C PRO A 45 -11.62 -0.25 35.05
N ALA A 46 -12.57 -0.20 34.10
CA ALA A 46 -12.29 -0.43 32.70
C ALA A 46 -11.10 0.44 32.31
N VAL A 47 -9.94 -0.20 32.10
CA VAL A 47 -8.77 0.47 31.57
C VAL A 47 -9.20 1.02 30.21
N ALA A 48 -9.37 2.34 30.16
CA ALA A 48 -9.73 3.04 28.93
C ALA A 48 -8.68 2.64 27.89
N VAL A 49 -9.07 1.80 26.92
CA VAL A 49 -8.23 1.42 25.79
C VAL A 49 -7.83 2.73 25.13
N PRO A 50 -6.54 3.08 25.10
CA PRO A 50 -6.11 4.34 24.53
C PRO A 50 -6.63 4.40 23.10
N HIS A 51 -7.48 5.38 22.78
CA HIS A 51 -7.98 5.63 21.45
C HIS A 51 -6.75 5.75 20.54
N SER A 52 -6.48 4.74 19.73
CA SER A 52 -5.37 4.75 18.80
C SER A 52 -5.51 6.01 17.95
N SER A 53 -4.53 6.90 18.02
CA SER A 53 -4.52 8.13 17.24
C SER A 53 -4.73 7.79 15.76
N PRO A 54 -5.39 8.66 14.96
CA PRO A 54 -5.58 8.40 13.52
C PRO A 54 -4.26 8.10 12.80
N LEU A 55 -3.15 8.71 13.23
CA LEU A 55 -1.80 8.41 12.75
C LEU A 55 -1.36 6.97 13.10
N GLY A 56 -1.64 6.49 14.31
CA GLY A 56 -1.33 5.12 14.71
C GLY A 56 -2.05 4.08 13.86
N ARG A 57 -3.27 4.37 13.44
CA ARG A 57 -4.02 3.49 12.51
C ARG A 57 -3.40 3.46 11.11
N LEU A 58 -2.89 4.58 10.59
CA LEU A 58 -2.23 4.64 9.28
C LEU A 58 -0.87 3.92 9.27
N LEU A 59 -0.17 3.90 10.38
CA LEU A 59 1.11 3.20 10.51
C LEU A 59 0.95 1.69 10.76
N GLY A 60 -0.26 1.21 10.99
CA GLY A 60 -0.57 -0.19 11.23
C GLY A 60 -0.26 -1.09 10.01
N PRO A 61 -0.20 -2.41 10.24
CA PRO A 61 -0.03 -3.37 9.16
C PRO A 61 -1.29 -3.49 8.30
N ILE A 62 -1.12 -3.84 7.02
CA ILE A 62 -2.18 -4.25 6.10
C ILE A 62 -2.06 -5.75 5.82
N SER A 63 -3.19 -6.42 5.60
CA SER A 63 -3.14 -7.83 5.19
C SER A 63 -2.45 -8.00 3.84
N GLY A 64 -1.67 -9.09 3.68
CA GLY A 64 -0.97 -9.37 2.43
C GLY A 64 -1.90 -9.44 1.22
N ARG A 65 -3.15 -9.85 1.42
CA ARG A 65 -4.18 -9.91 0.38
C ARG A 65 -4.51 -8.50 -0.15
N TRP A 66 -4.73 -7.51 0.71
CA TRP A 66 -5.00 -6.14 0.29
C TRP A 66 -3.79 -5.46 -0.32
N ALA A 67 -2.58 -5.75 0.17
CA ALA A 67 -1.36 -5.27 -0.45
C ALA A 67 -1.20 -5.80 -1.89
N ALA A 68 -1.45 -7.09 -2.11
CA ALA A 68 -1.40 -7.69 -3.44
C ALA A 68 -2.50 -7.14 -4.37
N ILE A 69 -3.75 -7.02 -3.90
CA ILE A 69 -4.85 -6.44 -4.68
C ILE A 69 -4.50 -5.00 -5.09
N GLY A 70 -4.00 -4.18 -4.17
CA GLY A 70 -3.61 -2.81 -4.46
C GLY A 70 -2.49 -2.72 -5.50
N ALA A 71 -1.43 -3.50 -5.34
CA ALA A 71 -0.31 -3.52 -6.29
C ALA A 71 -0.74 -3.98 -7.69
N VAL A 72 -1.53 -5.07 -7.79
CA VAL A 72 -2.06 -5.56 -9.07
C VAL A 72 -3.01 -4.55 -9.71
N ALA A 73 -3.92 -3.95 -8.94
CA ALA A 73 -4.82 -2.92 -9.44
C ALA A 73 -4.03 -1.74 -10.05
N TRP A 74 -2.95 -1.29 -9.40
CA TRP A 74 -2.10 -0.23 -9.93
C TRP A 74 -1.43 -0.62 -11.25
N VAL A 75 -0.82 -1.80 -11.32
CA VAL A 75 -0.15 -2.26 -12.54
C VAL A 75 -1.14 -2.40 -13.70
N VAL A 76 -2.29 -3.00 -13.46
CA VAL A 76 -3.29 -3.26 -14.50
C VAL A 76 -4.00 -1.98 -14.93
N LEU A 77 -4.58 -1.22 -13.99
CA LEU A 77 -5.41 -0.07 -14.32
C LEU A 77 -4.58 1.11 -14.84
N LEU A 78 -3.41 1.37 -14.25
CA LEU A 78 -2.49 2.39 -14.77
C LEU A 78 -1.95 1.98 -16.14
N GLY A 79 -1.58 0.71 -16.32
CA GLY A 79 -1.12 0.18 -17.61
C GLY A 79 -2.18 0.32 -18.70
N ILE A 80 -3.44 0.02 -18.42
CA ILE A 80 -4.55 0.24 -19.35
C ILE A 80 -4.70 1.73 -19.64
N GLY A 81 -4.71 2.59 -18.61
CA GLY A 81 -4.84 4.04 -18.77
C GLY A 81 -3.78 4.63 -19.70
N ILE A 82 -2.52 4.22 -19.53
CA ILE A 82 -1.42 4.65 -20.40
C ILE A 82 -1.56 4.09 -21.82
N ALA A 83 -1.94 2.82 -21.95
CA ALA A 83 -2.00 2.14 -23.24
C ALA A 83 -3.12 2.68 -24.18
N VAL A 84 -4.19 3.25 -23.61
CA VAL A 84 -5.30 3.80 -24.41
C VAL A 84 -5.15 5.29 -24.73
N GLU A 85 -4.19 5.96 -24.09
CA GLU A 85 -3.96 7.39 -24.28
C GLU A 85 -3.36 7.65 -25.68
N PRO A 86 -4.02 8.48 -26.51
CA PRO A 86 -3.46 8.84 -27.81
C PRO A 86 -2.28 9.80 -27.64
N PRO A 87 -1.38 9.90 -28.63
CA PRO A 87 -0.31 10.90 -28.59
C PRO A 87 -0.90 12.31 -28.50
N PRO A 88 -0.20 13.25 -27.82
CA PRO A 88 -0.67 14.62 -27.68
C PRO A 88 -0.82 15.29 -29.05
N THR A 89 -1.91 16.01 -29.25
CA THR A 89 -2.18 16.73 -30.52
C THR A 89 -1.28 17.96 -30.69
N ASN A 90 -0.78 18.52 -29.61
CA ASN A 90 0.18 19.63 -29.61
C ASN A 90 1.40 19.29 -28.76
N PRO A 91 2.45 18.68 -29.33
CA PRO A 91 3.66 18.28 -28.59
C PRO A 91 4.50 19.48 -28.12
N ASN A 92 4.23 20.68 -28.63
CA ASN A 92 4.95 21.90 -28.25
C ASN A 92 4.16 22.76 -27.23
N ALA A 93 3.05 22.26 -26.72
CA ALA A 93 2.34 22.97 -25.66
C ALA A 93 3.24 23.09 -24.43
N VAL A 94 3.43 24.30 -23.95
CA VAL A 94 4.19 24.56 -22.73
C VAL A 94 3.27 24.33 -21.53
N ASP A 95 3.60 23.31 -20.74
CA ASP A 95 2.84 23.04 -19.53
C ASP A 95 3.07 24.16 -18.49
N PRO A 96 2.00 24.57 -17.79
CA PRO A 96 2.17 25.44 -16.64
C PRO A 96 3.02 24.75 -15.55
N TRP A 97 3.86 25.50 -14.85
CA TRP A 97 4.76 24.97 -13.81
C TRP A 97 4.10 24.08 -12.76
N PHE A 98 2.81 24.31 -12.48
CA PHE A 98 2.06 23.50 -11.51
C PHE A 98 1.79 22.07 -12.01
N VAL A 99 1.80 21.84 -13.33
CA VAL A 99 1.64 20.49 -13.91
C VAL A 99 2.84 19.63 -13.56
N ASP A 100 4.05 20.19 -13.67
CA ASP A 100 5.29 19.51 -13.28
C ASP A 100 5.28 19.19 -11.77
N ALA A 101 4.85 20.16 -10.95
CA ALA A 101 4.76 19.98 -9.51
C ALA A 101 3.74 18.88 -9.16
N LEU A 102 2.57 18.85 -9.80
CA LEU A 102 1.57 17.78 -9.60
C LEU A 102 2.10 16.42 -10.09
N GLY A 103 2.85 16.39 -11.19
CA GLY A 103 3.51 15.19 -11.69
C GLY A 103 4.51 14.61 -10.68
N ILE A 104 5.31 15.45 -10.05
CA ILE A 104 6.25 15.04 -9.00
C ILE A 104 5.49 14.48 -7.78
N ILE A 105 4.44 15.16 -7.34
CA ILE A 105 3.60 14.70 -6.23
C ILE A 105 2.94 13.36 -6.56
N PHE A 106 2.39 13.22 -7.76
CA PHE A 106 1.80 11.98 -8.25
C PHE A 106 2.81 10.84 -8.25
N LEU A 107 3.97 11.04 -8.87
CA LEU A 107 5.03 10.03 -8.94
C LEU A 107 5.51 9.61 -7.55
N THR A 108 5.72 10.58 -6.66
CA THR A 108 6.11 10.32 -5.27
C THR A 108 5.04 9.50 -4.53
N ALA A 109 3.76 9.83 -4.73
CA ALA A 109 2.66 9.09 -4.13
C ALA A 109 2.55 7.66 -4.68
N VAL A 110 2.78 7.45 -5.99
CA VAL A 110 2.82 6.12 -6.62
C VAL A 110 3.97 5.29 -6.05
N VAL A 111 5.19 5.85 -6.03
CA VAL A 111 6.37 5.16 -5.44
C VAL A 111 6.11 4.84 -3.97
N GLY A 112 5.55 5.78 -3.22
CA GLY A 112 5.12 5.58 -1.85
C GLY A 112 4.12 4.42 -1.75
N ALA A 113 3.06 4.40 -2.55
CA ALA A 113 2.08 3.33 -2.52
C ALA A 113 2.72 1.96 -2.72
N PHE A 114 3.58 1.79 -3.73
CA PHE A 114 4.28 0.52 -3.99
C PHE A 114 5.22 0.13 -2.85
N ALA A 115 6.02 1.06 -2.34
CA ALA A 115 6.89 0.82 -1.19
C ALA A 115 6.08 0.37 0.04
N GLY A 116 4.95 1.02 0.28
CA GLY A 116 4.07 0.68 1.39
C GLY A 116 3.34 -0.66 1.19
N PHE A 117 2.95 -1.05 -0.03
CA PHE A 117 2.42 -2.38 -0.32
C PHE A 117 3.47 -3.47 -0.08
N TRP A 118 4.72 -3.22 -0.47
CA TRP A 118 5.83 -4.12 -0.20
C TRP A 118 6.08 -4.30 1.30
N LEU A 119 6.05 -3.20 2.04
CA LEU A 119 6.21 -3.18 3.51
C LEU A 119 4.94 -3.58 4.26
N ARG A 120 3.83 -3.85 3.55
CA ARG A 120 2.50 -4.18 4.12
C ARG A 120 2.03 -3.16 5.15
N ARG A 121 2.13 -1.88 4.84
CA ARG A 121 1.73 -0.77 5.71
C ARG A 121 0.47 -0.09 5.19
N ARG A 122 -0.45 0.29 6.09
CA ARG A 122 -1.73 0.94 5.75
C ARG A 122 -1.56 2.29 5.05
N TRP A 123 -0.47 3.02 5.31
CA TRP A 123 -0.20 4.28 4.63
C TRP A 123 -0.06 4.13 3.11
N SER A 124 0.24 2.93 2.60
CA SER A 124 0.24 2.66 1.16
C SER A 124 -1.11 2.91 0.51
N LEU A 125 -2.19 2.58 1.21
CA LEU A 125 -3.54 2.83 0.71
C LEU A 125 -3.89 4.32 0.71
N ALA A 126 -3.37 5.09 1.67
CA ALA A 126 -3.54 6.55 1.69
C ALA A 126 -2.73 7.20 0.54
N ALA A 127 -1.49 6.76 0.33
CA ALA A 127 -0.66 7.20 -0.80
C ALA A 127 -1.30 6.81 -2.14
N SER A 128 -1.84 5.60 -2.24
CA SER A 128 -2.60 5.12 -3.40
C SER A 128 -3.86 5.97 -3.65
N LEU A 129 -4.59 6.34 -2.61
CA LEU A 129 -5.77 7.20 -2.72
C LEU A 129 -5.38 8.61 -3.21
N LEU A 130 -4.29 9.17 -2.71
CA LEU A 130 -3.77 10.45 -3.16
C LEU A 130 -3.40 10.40 -4.64
N ALA A 131 -2.59 9.41 -5.04
CA ALA A 131 -2.15 9.26 -6.42
C ALA A 131 -3.32 9.03 -7.37
N SER A 132 -4.26 8.15 -7.02
CA SER A 132 -5.44 7.90 -7.85
C SER A 132 -6.38 9.12 -7.94
N GLY A 133 -6.51 9.88 -6.86
CA GLY A 133 -7.24 11.16 -6.86
C GLY A 133 -6.60 12.17 -7.81
N LEU A 134 -5.28 12.32 -7.78
CA LEU A 134 -4.53 13.17 -8.72
C LEU A 134 -4.70 12.70 -10.16
N LEU A 135 -4.67 11.39 -10.41
CA LEU A 135 -4.92 10.82 -11.74
C LEU A 135 -6.32 11.19 -12.27
N VAL A 136 -7.34 11.07 -11.44
CA VAL A 136 -8.72 11.46 -11.80
C VAL A 136 -8.80 12.96 -12.11
N VAL A 137 -8.20 13.81 -11.24
CA VAL A 137 -8.19 15.26 -11.46
C VAL A 137 -7.45 15.63 -12.74
N SER A 138 -6.28 15.03 -13.00
CA SER A 138 -5.51 15.25 -14.21
C SER A 138 -6.29 14.82 -15.46
N THR A 139 -6.98 13.67 -15.42
CA THR A 139 -7.81 13.18 -16.52
C THR A 139 -8.96 14.15 -16.80
N LEU A 140 -9.59 14.72 -15.77
CA LEU A 140 -10.66 15.70 -15.92
C LEU A 140 -10.16 17.05 -16.45
N ALA A 141 -8.96 17.46 -16.06
CA ALA A 141 -8.33 18.71 -16.49
C ALA A 141 -7.73 18.63 -17.90
N CYS A 142 -7.40 17.43 -18.40
CA CYS A 142 -6.72 17.22 -19.67
C CYS A 142 -7.42 17.89 -20.89
N PRO A 143 -8.75 17.82 -21.06
CA PRO A 143 -9.41 18.54 -22.15
C PRO A 143 -9.29 20.06 -22.03
N ALA A 144 -9.28 20.58 -20.81
CA ALA A 144 -9.18 22.02 -20.56
C ALA A 144 -7.75 22.57 -20.78
N SER A 145 -6.72 21.71 -20.67
CA SER A 145 -5.32 22.10 -20.91
C SER A 145 -4.95 22.23 -22.39
N GLY A 146 -5.82 21.76 -23.30
CA GLY A 146 -5.55 21.78 -24.73
C GLY A 146 -4.54 20.75 -25.23
N HIS A 147 -4.10 19.82 -24.40
CA HIS A 147 -3.23 18.71 -24.80
C HIS A 147 -3.90 17.81 -25.83
N HIS A 148 -5.20 17.56 -25.65
CA HIS A 148 -6.03 16.78 -26.57
C HIS A 148 -7.23 17.59 -26.98
N THR A 149 -7.36 17.85 -28.29
CA THR A 149 -8.48 18.59 -28.84
C THR A 149 -9.77 17.76 -28.96
N ASN A 150 -9.63 16.42 -28.95
CA ASN A 150 -10.73 15.49 -29.06
C ASN A 150 -10.83 14.58 -27.84
N VAL A 151 -11.94 14.67 -27.13
CA VAL A 151 -12.29 13.77 -26.03
C VAL A 151 -12.99 12.55 -26.64
N GLY A 152 -12.31 11.40 -26.57
CA GLY A 152 -12.82 10.13 -27.13
C GLY A 152 -13.05 9.07 -26.05
N ALA A 153 -13.30 7.84 -26.51
CA ALA A 153 -13.50 6.68 -25.60
C ALA A 153 -12.33 6.46 -24.65
N TRP A 154 -11.11 6.79 -25.06
CA TRP A 154 -9.90 6.69 -24.23
C TRP A 154 -10.02 7.46 -22.92
N TRP A 155 -10.63 8.65 -22.96
CA TRP A 155 -10.81 9.49 -21.77
C TRP A 155 -11.76 8.83 -20.76
N VAL A 156 -12.84 8.20 -21.22
CA VAL A 156 -13.78 7.45 -20.37
C VAL A 156 -13.08 6.25 -19.72
N VAL A 157 -12.26 5.53 -20.49
CA VAL A 157 -11.50 4.39 -19.99
C VAL A 157 -10.49 4.84 -18.93
N GLN A 158 -9.74 5.91 -19.19
CA GLN A 158 -8.75 6.46 -18.26
C GLN A 158 -9.41 6.95 -16.96
N LEU A 159 -10.54 7.65 -17.06
CA LEU A 159 -11.34 8.07 -15.91
C LEU A 159 -11.84 6.86 -15.12
N GLY A 160 -12.33 5.82 -15.81
CA GLY A 160 -12.76 4.56 -15.20
C GLY A 160 -11.63 3.85 -14.45
N CYS A 161 -10.42 3.82 -15.01
CA CYS A 161 -9.23 3.28 -14.36
C CYS A 161 -8.88 4.06 -13.09
N GLY A 162 -8.86 5.38 -13.15
CA GLY A 162 -8.61 6.25 -11.99
C GLY A 162 -9.64 6.03 -10.88
N LEU A 163 -10.92 6.01 -11.20
CA LEU A 163 -12.00 5.75 -10.25
C LEU A 163 -11.92 4.32 -9.66
N GLY A 164 -11.52 3.33 -10.46
CA GLY A 164 -11.28 1.97 -10.00
C GLY A 164 -10.16 1.90 -8.96
N LEU A 165 -9.07 2.66 -9.15
CA LEU A 165 -8.00 2.79 -8.17
C LEU A 165 -8.46 3.48 -6.88
N VAL A 166 -9.25 4.55 -6.98
CA VAL A 166 -9.87 5.22 -5.82
C VAL A 166 -10.75 4.25 -5.04
N ALA A 167 -11.61 3.51 -5.72
CA ALA A 167 -12.50 2.54 -5.09
C ALA A 167 -11.71 1.43 -4.38
N THR A 168 -10.69 0.86 -5.03
CA THR A 168 -9.83 -0.19 -4.46
C THR A 168 -9.12 0.30 -3.20
N SER A 169 -8.55 1.50 -3.25
CA SER A 169 -7.85 2.12 -2.12
C SER A 169 -8.78 2.39 -0.94
N THR A 170 -9.97 2.93 -1.23
CA THR A 170 -11.00 3.22 -0.21
C THR A 170 -11.51 1.94 0.45
N LEU A 171 -11.79 0.89 -0.33
CA LEU A 171 -12.21 -0.40 0.20
C LEU A 171 -11.11 -1.04 1.05
N GLY A 172 -9.86 -0.94 0.62
CA GLY A 172 -8.72 -1.41 1.38
C GLY A 172 -8.55 -0.69 2.72
N LEU A 173 -8.76 0.63 2.77
CA LEU A 173 -8.72 1.41 4.02
C LEU A 173 -9.84 1.02 5.00
N ARG A 174 -11.00 0.64 4.49
CA ARG A 174 -12.16 0.25 5.33
C ARG A 174 -12.06 -1.19 5.85
N ARG A 175 -11.46 -2.11 5.07
CA ARG A 175 -11.46 -3.56 5.34
C ARG A 175 -10.09 -4.13 5.70
N GLY A 176 -9.02 -3.41 5.44
CA GLY A 176 -7.62 -3.78 5.72
C GLY A 176 -7.14 -3.24 7.06
#